data_4db4efd72d959943112f39a4103c9f54
#
_entry.id   4db4efd72d959943112f39a4103c9f54
#
_cell.length_a   1.000
_cell.length_b   1.000
_cell.length_c   1.000
_cell.angle_alpha   90.00
_cell.angle_beta   90.00
_cell.angle_gamma   90.00
#
_symmetry.space_group_name_H-M   'P 1'
#
loop_
_entity.id
_entity.type
_entity.pdbx_description
1 polymer ?
#
loop_
_entity_poly.entity_id
_entity_poly.type
_entity_poly.pdbx_seq_one_letter_code
_entity_poly.pdbx_strand_id
1 'polypeptide(L)'
;MLELELSIQNQVIYNLRADGLIVSSSTGSTAYSYSGGGPIISPKLDALSLLPMFSHSSSSHSLLLSGKEEVKIKIKNKDLSSIQVFVDGKKNLKYKRNGLKVLNTKKTFKLYHPKDYNYFEACRTKLGWAVSIENLKKIQ
;
A
#
# COMPACT_ATOMS: atom_id res chain seq x y z
N MET A 1 -3.99 2.21 18.41
CA MET A 1 -4.01 3.25 17.35
C MET A 1 -2.65 3.90 17.26
N LEU A 2 -2.11 4.06 16.07
CA LEU A 2 -0.81 4.67 15.80
C LEU A 2 -0.97 6.18 15.57
N GLU A 3 -0.04 6.96 16.10
CA GLU A 3 0.13 8.37 15.75
C GLU A 3 1.25 8.46 14.72
N LEU A 4 0.87 8.74 13.48
CA LEU A 4 1.76 8.67 12.32
C LEU A 4 2.08 10.06 11.78
N GLU A 5 3.35 10.30 11.54
CA GLU A 5 3.83 11.43 10.75
C GLU A 5 4.55 10.89 9.52
N LEU A 6 4.07 11.28 8.35
CA LEU A 6 4.65 10.93 7.06
C LEU A 6 5.24 12.19 6.43
N SER A 7 6.46 12.08 5.91
CA SER A 7 7.12 13.20 5.26
C SER A 7 7.89 12.78 4.01
N ILE A 8 7.96 13.69 3.04
CA ILE A 8 8.75 13.60 1.81
C ILE A 8 9.61 14.84 1.74
N GLN A 9 10.90 14.71 1.44
CA GLN A 9 11.84 15.83 1.34
C GLN A 9 11.78 16.78 2.56
N ASN A 10 11.60 16.20 3.76
CA ASN A 10 11.40 16.90 5.03
C ASN A 10 10.11 17.73 5.15
N GLN A 11 9.18 17.64 4.20
CA GLN A 11 7.86 18.22 4.30
C GLN A 11 6.88 17.17 4.84
N VAL A 12 6.13 17.54 5.89
CA VAL A 12 5.08 16.67 6.44
C VAL A 12 3.91 16.65 5.47
N ILE A 13 3.55 15.45 4.99
CA ILE A 13 2.41 15.24 4.08
C ILE A 13 1.19 14.67 4.80
N TYR A 14 1.42 13.90 5.86
CA TYR A 14 0.38 13.38 6.73
C TYR A 14 0.79 13.48 8.20
N ASN A 15 -0.17 13.88 9.02
CA ASN A 15 -0.11 13.75 10.47
C ASN A 15 -1.47 13.22 10.92
N LEU A 16 -1.55 11.93 11.21
CA LEU A 16 -2.83 11.23 11.39
C LEU A 16 -2.76 10.15 12.47
N ARG A 17 -3.95 9.76 12.93
CA ARG A 17 -4.16 8.60 13.80
C ARG A 17 -4.85 7.50 13.01
N ALA A 18 -4.28 6.29 13.02
CA ALA A 18 -4.81 5.15 12.30
C ALA A 18 -4.42 3.84 13.01
N ASP A 19 -5.11 2.75 12.70
CA ASP A 19 -4.76 1.43 13.21
C ASP A 19 -3.53 0.84 12.50
N GLY A 20 -3.26 1.33 11.29
CA GLY A 20 -2.10 0.92 10.52
C GLY A 20 -1.84 1.82 9.32
N LEU A 21 -0.74 1.54 8.66
CA LEU A 21 -0.39 2.12 7.36
C LEU A 21 0.09 1.01 6.44
N ILE A 22 -0.50 0.92 5.27
CA ILE A 22 0.00 0.06 4.20
C ILE A 22 0.73 0.94 3.19
N VAL A 23 1.94 0.51 2.85
CA VAL A 23 2.71 1.10 1.76
C VAL A 23 2.88 0.05 0.69
N SER A 24 2.50 0.34 -0.53
CA SER A 24 2.59 -0.62 -1.63
C SER A 24 3.11 0.00 -2.91
N SER A 25 3.84 -0.80 -3.68
CA SER A 25 4.16 -0.48 -5.07
C SER A 25 2.93 -0.71 -5.96
N SER A 26 3.02 -0.32 -7.23
CA SER A 26 1.99 -0.62 -8.23
C SER A 26 1.67 -2.11 -8.31
N THR A 27 2.68 -2.98 -8.30
CA THR A 27 2.48 -4.44 -8.28
C THR A 27 1.81 -4.90 -6.99
N GLY A 28 2.20 -4.36 -5.83
CA GLY A 28 1.63 -4.70 -4.54
C GLY A 28 0.22 -4.14 -4.30
N SER A 29 -0.25 -3.22 -5.15
CA SER A 29 -1.58 -2.60 -5.01
C SER A 29 -2.73 -3.61 -5.08
N THR A 30 -2.54 -4.73 -5.77
CA THR A 30 -3.53 -5.82 -5.89
C THR A 30 -3.40 -6.91 -4.81
N ALA A 31 -2.51 -6.71 -3.83
CA ALA A 31 -2.33 -7.60 -2.69
C ALA A 31 -3.09 -7.07 -1.45
N TYR A 32 -2.44 -7.04 -0.29
CA TYR A 32 -3.07 -6.61 0.97
C TYR A 32 -3.61 -5.18 0.93
N SER A 33 -2.99 -4.30 0.13
CA SER A 33 -3.49 -2.94 -0.10
C SER A 33 -4.91 -2.94 -0.70
N TYR A 34 -5.18 -3.83 -1.66
CA TYR A 34 -6.52 -3.96 -2.24
C TYR A 34 -7.56 -4.38 -1.20
N SER A 35 -7.24 -5.36 -0.35
CA SER A 35 -8.13 -5.79 0.75
C SER A 35 -8.40 -4.67 1.75
N GLY A 36 -7.47 -3.74 1.93
CA GLY A 36 -7.64 -2.56 2.77
C GLY A 36 -8.41 -1.41 2.11
N GLY A 37 -8.91 -1.59 0.89
CA GLY A 37 -9.63 -0.54 0.14
C GLY A 37 -8.71 0.40 -0.66
N GLY A 38 -7.46 0.02 -0.86
CA GLY A 38 -6.53 0.76 -1.71
C GLY A 38 -6.87 0.64 -3.20
N PRO A 39 -6.41 1.59 -4.03
CA PRO A 39 -6.66 1.58 -5.47
C PRO A 39 -5.86 0.48 -6.17
N ILE A 40 -6.42 -0.06 -7.24
CA ILE A 40 -5.66 -0.84 -8.23
C ILE A 40 -4.81 0.13 -9.04
N ILE A 41 -3.50 -0.10 -9.04
CA ILE A 41 -2.55 0.71 -9.78
C ILE A 41 -2.00 -0.11 -10.95
N SER A 42 -2.06 0.45 -12.15
CA SER A 42 -1.47 -0.21 -13.32
C SER A 42 0.01 -0.54 -13.08
N PRO A 43 0.48 -1.77 -13.37
CA PRO A 43 1.88 -2.14 -13.18
C PRO A 43 2.84 -1.38 -14.10
N LYS A 44 2.31 -0.65 -15.08
CA LYS A 44 3.11 0.24 -15.95
C LYS A 44 3.45 1.58 -15.28
N LEU A 45 2.79 1.91 -14.18
CA LEU A 45 3.06 3.14 -13.43
C LEU A 45 4.12 2.88 -12.37
N ASP A 46 5.15 3.72 -12.34
CA ASP A 46 6.08 3.77 -11.22
C ASP A 46 5.46 4.63 -10.12
N ALA A 47 4.74 3.98 -9.22
CA ALA A 47 3.99 4.64 -8.16
C ALA A 47 4.15 3.94 -6.81
N LEU A 48 4.02 4.72 -5.76
CA LEU A 48 3.95 4.29 -4.38
C LEU A 48 2.59 4.71 -3.81
N SER A 49 1.87 3.76 -3.22
CA SER A 49 0.60 4.01 -2.55
C SER A 49 0.80 4.02 -1.04
N LEU A 50 0.25 5.03 -0.39
CA LEU A 50 0.13 5.14 1.06
C LEU A 50 -1.34 5.01 1.42
N LEU A 51 -1.70 3.97 2.18
CA LEU A 51 -3.07 3.70 2.58
C LEU A 51 -3.17 3.64 4.11
N PRO A 52 -3.68 4.70 4.76
CA PRO A 52 -4.03 4.65 6.18
C PRO A 52 -5.16 3.67 6.42
N MET A 53 -5.00 2.80 7.43
CA MET A 53 -6.00 1.82 7.80
C MET A 53 -6.83 2.32 8.98
N PHE A 54 -8.15 2.36 8.80
CA PHE A 54 -9.10 2.77 9.84
C PHE A 54 -8.69 4.06 10.54
N SER A 55 -8.41 5.09 9.73
CA SER A 55 -8.04 6.40 10.25
C SER A 55 -9.18 7.03 11.04
N HIS A 56 -8.85 7.67 12.14
CA HIS A 56 -9.82 8.41 12.96
C HIS A 56 -10.33 9.67 12.27
N SER A 57 -9.61 10.18 11.28
CA SER A 57 -10.04 11.32 10.47
C SER A 57 -10.73 10.84 9.19
N SER A 58 -11.96 11.28 8.96
CA SER A 58 -12.71 11.00 7.73
C SER A 58 -12.05 11.55 6.45
N SER A 59 -11.08 12.45 6.58
CA SER A 59 -10.34 13.05 5.46
C SER A 59 -9.05 12.31 5.08
N SER A 60 -8.72 11.21 5.77
CA SER A 60 -7.49 10.45 5.49
C SER A 60 -7.73 9.42 4.41
N HIS A 61 -7.55 9.83 3.16
CA HIS A 61 -7.65 8.97 1.99
C HIS A 61 -6.29 8.34 1.63
N SER A 62 -6.32 7.36 0.75
CA SER A 62 -5.10 6.84 0.14
C SER A 62 -4.42 7.93 -0.70
N LEU A 63 -3.10 7.98 -0.64
CA LEU A 63 -2.29 8.90 -1.42
C LEU A 63 -1.40 8.12 -2.38
N LEU A 64 -1.39 8.53 -3.63
CA LEU A 64 -0.47 8.02 -4.64
C LEU A 64 0.66 9.02 -4.84
N LEU A 65 1.87 8.51 -4.83
CA LEU A 65 3.11 9.25 -5.01
C LEU A 65 3.89 8.67 -6.19
N SER A 66 4.81 9.46 -6.72
CA SER A 66 5.82 8.93 -7.63
C SER A 66 6.65 7.85 -6.93
N GLY A 67 6.95 6.75 -7.62
CA GLY A 67 7.86 5.72 -7.11
C GLY A 67 9.29 6.22 -6.86
N LYS A 68 9.62 7.45 -7.31
CA LYS A 68 10.93 8.08 -7.04
C LYS A 68 11.01 8.77 -5.68
N GLU A 69 9.89 8.92 -4.98
CA GLU A 69 9.86 9.58 -3.68
C GLU A 69 10.41 8.68 -2.57
N GLU A 70 11.16 9.29 -1.65
CA GLU A 70 11.53 8.67 -0.37
C GLU A 70 10.52 9.11 0.69
N VAL A 71 9.76 8.16 1.21
CA VAL A 71 8.80 8.42 2.29
C VAL A 71 9.44 8.10 3.63
N LYS A 72 9.46 9.07 4.52
CA LYS A 72 9.84 8.87 5.93
C LYS A 72 8.57 8.70 6.76
N ILE A 73 8.55 7.64 7.58
CA ILE A 73 7.43 7.27 8.43
C ILE A 73 7.91 7.33 9.87
N LYS A 74 7.31 8.18 10.67
CA LYS A 74 7.61 8.32 12.09
C LYS A 74 6.37 8.05 12.91
N ILE A 75 6.51 7.18 13.92
CA ILE A 75 5.44 6.88 14.88
C ILE A 75 5.73 7.69 16.13
N LYS A 76 4.75 8.48 16.57
CA LYS A 76 4.87 9.42 17.68
C LYS A 76 4.40 8.86 19.03
N ASN A 77 3.85 7.65 19.03
CA ASN A 77 3.44 6.96 20.26
C ASN A 77 4.59 6.91 21.27
N LYS A 78 4.27 7.08 22.55
CA LYS A 78 5.25 6.96 23.65
C LYS A 78 5.77 5.53 23.79
N ASP A 79 4.84 4.57 23.78
CA ASP A 79 5.15 3.14 23.79
C ASP A 79 5.21 2.58 22.37
N LEU A 80 6.34 2.02 22.01
CA LEU A 80 6.63 1.42 20.70
C LEU A 80 6.69 -0.10 20.76
N SER A 81 6.49 -0.72 21.93
CA SER A 81 6.68 -2.16 22.14
C SER A 81 5.68 -3.03 21.37
N SER A 82 4.46 -2.50 21.19
CA SER A 82 3.38 -3.18 20.46
C SER A 82 3.43 -2.99 18.95
N ILE A 83 4.34 -2.14 18.44
CA ILE A 83 4.39 -1.82 17.02
C ILE A 83 5.03 -2.96 16.26
N GLN A 84 4.33 -3.41 15.25
CA GLN A 84 4.79 -4.48 14.35
C GLN A 84 4.92 -3.93 12.93
N VAL A 85 6.02 -4.30 12.28
CA VAL A 85 6.27 -3.96 10.89
C VAL A 85 6.38 -5.25 10.08
N PHE A 86 5.58 -5.35 9.05
CA PHE A 86 5.56 -6.48 8.14
C PHE A 86 6.06 -6.05 6.76
N VAL A 87 6.84 -6.92 6.13
CA VAL A 87 7.26 -6.78 4.74
C VAL A 87 6.85 -8.05 4.02
N ASP A 88 6.02 -7.94 2.99
CA ASP A 88 5.48 -9.05 2.21
C ASP A 88 4.91 -10.19 3.09
N GLY A 89 4.09 -9.82 4.07
CA GLY A 89 3.43 -10.76 4.98
C GLY A 89 4.33 -11.35 6.07
N LYS A 90 5.63 -11.04 6.07
CA LYS A 90 6.56 -11.52 7.08
C LYS A 90 6.86 -10.43 8.11
N LYS A 91 6.81 -10.78 9.39
CA LYS A 91 7.23 -9.90 10.48
C LYS A 91 8.76 -9.78 10.46
N ASN A 92 9.27 -8.70 9.90
CA ASN A 92 10.69 -8.62 9.56
C ASN A 92 11.45 -7.51 10.29
N LEU A 93 10.77 -6.47 10.74
CA LEU A 93 11.46 -5.29 11.26
C LEU A 93 10.95 -4.94 12.65
N LYS A 94 11.88 -4.69 13.56
CA LYS A 94 11.57 -3.97 14.79
C LYS A 94 11.56 -2.48 14.45
N TYR A 95 10.45 -1.81 14.76
CA TYR A 95 10.39 -0.37 14.63
C TYR A 95 11.40 0.29 15.58
N LYS A 96 12.16 1.25 15.06
CA LYS A 96 13.11 2.06 15.85
C LYS A 96 12.63 3.50 15.90
N ARG A 97 12.95 4.20 16.98
CA ARG A 97 12.48 5.59 17.23
C ARG A 97 12.93 6.61 16.16
N ASN A 98 13.96 6.31 15.41
CA ASN A 98 14.42 7.15 14.29
C ASN A 98 13.51 7.04 13.03
N GLY A 99 12.48 6.19 13.08
CA GLY A 99 11.52 6.03 11.98
C GLY A 99 11.91 4.97 10.96
N LEU A 100 11.07 4.85 9.96
CA LEU A 100 11.27 4.00 8.78
C LEU A 100 11.42 4.88 7.55
N LYS A 101 12.21 4.43 6.61
CA LYS A 101 12.30 4.99 5.27
C LYS A 101 11.79 3.96 4.27
N VAL A 102 10.93 4.38 3.38
CA VAL A 102 10.48 3.60 2.24
C VAL A 102 10.91 4.31 0.98
N LEU A 103 11.63 3.59 0.15
CA LEU A 103 12.10 4.07 -1.14
C LEU A 103 12.08 2.93 -2.15
N ASN A 104 11.85 3.27 -3.39
CA ASN A 104 11.96 2.30 -4.46
C ASN A 104 13.44 1.98 -4.72
N THR A 105 13.74 0.73 -4.98
CA THR A 105 15.08 0.31 -5.40
C THR A 105 15.13 0.18 -6.91
N LYS A 106 16.34 0.32 -7.48
CA LYS A 106 16.55 0.07 -8.92
C LYS A 106 16.49 -1.43 -9.27
N LYS A 107 16.28 -2.30 -8.29
CA LYS A 107 16.17 -3.75 -8.51
C LYS A 107 14.82 -4.06 -9.12
N THR A 108 14.83 -4.73 -10.25
CA THR A 108 13.64 -5.18 -10.96
C THR A 108 13.68 -6.69 -11.12
N PHE A 109 12.52 -7.30 -11.25
CA PHE A 109 12.38 -8.68 -11.68
C PHE A 109 11.50 -8.72 -12.93
N LYS A 110 11.74 -9.69 -13.78
CA LYS A 110 10.98 -9.85 -15.03
C LYS A 110 9.86 -10.84 -14.80
N LEU A 111 8.64 -10.43 -15.11
CA LEU A 111 7.48 -11.32 -15.18
C LEU A 111 7.22 -11.68 -16.64
N TYR A 112 7.13 -12.98 -16.91
CA TYR A 112 6.75 -13.49 -18.21
C TYR A 112 5.26 -13.83 -18.18
N HIS A 113 4.54 -13.31 -19.15
CA HIS A 113 3.12 -13.56 -19.33
C HIS A 113 2.87 -14.21 -20.69
N PRO A 114 1.81 -15.00 -20.86
CA PRO A 114 1.33 -15.43 -22.17
C PRO A 114 1.07 -14.22 -23.08
N LYS A 115 1.09 -14.43 -24.41
CA LYS A 115 0.90 -13.33 -25.40
C LYS A 115 -0.46 -12.62 -25.26
N ASP A 116 -1.48 -13.35 -24.84
CA ASP A 116 -2.87 -12.92 -24.65
C ASP A 116 -3.17 -12.44 -23.24
N TYR A 117 -2.16 -12.33 -22.38
CA TYR A 117 -2.34 -11.88 -21.00
C TYR A 117 -2.92 -10.46 -20.91
N ASN A 118 -4.07 -10.36 -20.27
CA ASN A 118 -4.73 -9.08 -19.96
C ASN A 118 -4.76 -8.85 -18.45
N TYR A 119 -4.02 -7.85 -17.99
CA TYR A 119 -3.93 -7.50 -16.57
C TYR A 119 -5.28 -7.15 -15.95
N PHE A 120 -6.11 -6.35 -16.65
CA PHE A 120 -7.40 -5.93 -16.11
C PHE A 120 -8.42 -7.06 -16.08
N GLU A 121 -8.33 -8.00 -17.02
CA GLU A 121 -9.13 -9.22 -16.97
C GLU A 121 -8.72 -10.10 -15.78
N ALA A 122 -7.42 -10.23 -15.51
CA ALA A 122 -6.92 -10.92 -14.33
C ALA A 122 -7.40 -10.24 -13.04
N CYS A 123 -7.46 -8.92 -12.98
CA CYS A 123 -8.04 -8.19 -11.84
C CYS A 123 -9.54 -8.50 -11.68
N ARG A 124 -10.32 -8.49 -12.75
CA ARG A 124 -11.75 -8.84 -12.69
C ARG A 124 -11.97 -10.25 -12.20
N THR A 125 -11.29 -11.21 -12.79
CA THR A 125 -11.51 -12.65 -12.51
C THR A 125 -10.98 -13.08 -11.14
N LYS A 126 -9.81 -12.56 -10.74
CA LYS A 126 -9.16 -12.99 -9.49
C LYS A 126 -9.54 -12.16 -8.27
N LEU A 127 -9.89 -10.89 -8.45
CA LEU A 127 -10.19 -9.97 -7.35
C LEU A 127 -11.68 -9.60 -7.27
N GLY A 128 -12.51 -10.05 -8.23
CA GLY A 128 -13.91 -9.64 -8.32
C GLY A 128 -14.05 -8.14 -8.62
N TRP A 129 -13.02 -7.48 -9.17
CA TRP A 129 -13.04 -6.06 -9.44
C TRP A 129 -13.98 -5.74 -10.58
N ALA A 130 -14.89 -4.76 -10.36
CA ALA A 130 -15.86 -4.28 -11.35
C ALA A 130 -16.75 -5.39 -11.97
N VAL A 131 -16.99 -6.48 -11.24
CA VAL A 131 -17.90 -7.54 -11.67
C VAL A 131 -19.31 -7.19 -11.18
N SER A 132 -20.28 -7.06 -12.10
CA SER A 132 -21.68 -6.87 -11.71
C SER A 132 -22.24 -8.13 -11.04
N ILE A 133 -23.21 -7.96 -10.13
CA ILE A 133 -23.88 -9.08 -9.40
C ILE A 133 -24.45 -10.13 -10.37
N GLU A 134 -24.91 -9.72 -11.57
CA GLU A 134 -25.41 -10.62 -12.60
C GLU A 134 -24.34 -11.56 -13.18
N ASN A 135 -23.08 -11.14 -13.21
CA ASN A 135 -21.98 -11.94 -13.72
C ASN A 135 -21.38 -12.89 -12.67
N LEU A 136 -21.59 -12.63 -11.37
CA LEU A 136 -21.17 -13.54 -10.30
C LEU A 136 -21.88 -14.90 -10.36
N LYS A 137 -23.11 -14.96 -10.87
CA LYS A 137 -23.87 -16.20 -11.04
C LYS A 137 -23.37 -17.09 -12.19
N LYS A 138 -22.50 -16.60 -13.07
CA LYS A 138 -21.90 -17.37 -14.16
C LYS A 138 -20.53 -17.95 -13.86
N ILE A 139 -19.96 -17.64 -12.69
CA ILE A 139 -18.62 -18.06 -12.26
C ILE A 139 -18.69 -19.18 -11.21
N GLN A 140 -19.92 -19.47 -10.70
CA GLN A 140 -20.22 -20.67 -9.90
C GLN A 140 -20.70 -21.81 -10.79
#